data_0ab4d0ae3c0deb66d3b83b0adb9ba300
#
_entry.id   0ab4d0ae3c0deb66d3b83b0adb9ba300
#
_cell.length_a   1.000
_cell.length_b   1.000
_cell.length_c   1.000
_cell.angle_alpha   90.00
_cell.angle_beta   90.00
_cell.angle_gamma   90.00
#
_symmetry.space_group_name_H-M   'P 1'
#
loop_
_entity.id
_entity.type
_entity.pdbx_description
1 polymer ?
#
loop_
_entity_poly.entity_id
_entity_poly.type
_entity_poly.pdbx_seq_one_letter_code
_entity_poly.pdbx_strand_id
1 'polypeptide(L)'
;SQVHFPEREVKNRRMVMELDKGWKTWLTEATHLKGLFAQKAIEVNIPHNWDDYYGYRQLTHGNLHGTAIYEKTFTLDDSQFLISNSSFGKRYFLRFEGVGTYATITLNGKDFGRHPVGRTTLTLDVTDALKLGENKLVVKAEHPEMIADMPWVCGGCSSEWGFSEGSQPLGIFRPVVLEAT
;
A
#
# COMPACT_ATOMS: atom_id res chain seq x y z
N SER A 1 -30.40 -13.14 -31.57
CA SER A 1 -30.19 -13.27 -30.78
C SER A 1 -29.00 -13.14 -30.00
N GLN A 2 -28.59 -13.10 -29.37
CA GLN A 2 -27.76 -13.17 -28.55
C GLN A 2 -26.49 -12.79 -28.55
N VAL A 3 -26.05 -12.53 -29.19
CA VAL A 3 -24.93 -12.47 -29.30
C VAL A 3 -24.04 -11.54 -28.76
N HIS A 4 -24.28 -10.48 -28.41
CA HIS A 4 -23.39 -9.57 -28.06
C HIS A 4 -22.94 -9.50 -26.75
N PHE A 5 -23.26 -10.35 -25.94
CA PHE A 5 -22.80 -10.36 -24.63
C PHE A 5 -21.31 -10.46 -24.49
N PRO A 6 -20.62 -11.30 -25.19
CA PRO A 6 -19.17 -11.41 -24.99
C PRO A 6 -18.45 -10.11 -25.26
N GLU A 7 -18.89 -9.44 -26.26
CA GLU A 7 -18.24 -8.22 -26.60
C GLU A 7 -18.45 -7.17 -25.53
N ARG A 8 -19.64 -7.12 -24.99
CA ARG A 8 -19.94 -6.19 -23.96
C ARG A 8 -19.14 -6.50 -22.71
N GLU A 9 -19.00 -7.75 -22.38
CA GLU A 9 -18.24 -8.12 -21.22
C GLU A 9 -16.80 -7.74 -21.38
N VAL A 10 -16.24 -7.90 -22.54
CA VAL A 10 -14.86 -7.53 -22.77
C VAL A 10 -14.66 -6.04 -22.57
N LYS A 11 -15.59 -5.24 -23.05
CA LYS A 11 -15.47 -3.82 -22.89
C LYS A 11 -15.47 -3.39 -21.45
N ASN A 12 -16.26 -4.07 -20.63
CA ASN A 12 -16.39 -3.65 -19.25
C ASN A 12 -15.44 -4.37 -18.33
N ARG A 13 -14.65 -5.29 -18.84
CA ARG A 13 -13.76 -6.05 -17.99
C ARG A 13 -12.63 -5.17 -17.49
N ARG A 14 -12.37 -5.27 -16.22
CA ARG A 14 -11.23 -4.60 -15.62
C ARG A 14 -10.04 -5.51 -15.64
N MET A 15 -8.86 -4.92 -15.81
CA MET A 15 -7.64 -5.63 -15.56
C MET A 15 -7.31 -5.43 -14.10
N VAL A 16 -7.00 -6.52 -13.40
CA VAL A 16 -6.65 -6.46 -11.99
C VAL A 16 -5.35 -7.24 -11.80
N MET A 17 -4.38 -6.60 -11.19
CA MET A 17 -3.12 -7.24 -10.88
C MET A 17 -2.87 -7.09 -9.38
N GLU A 18 -2.78 -8.22 -8.68
CA GLU A 18 -2.51 -8.21 -7.26
C GLU A 18 -1.01 -8.08 -7.04
N LEU A 19 -0.63 -7.11 -6.23
CA LEU A 19 0.76 -6.86 -5.94
C LEU A 19 1.06 -7.33 -4.53
N ASP A 20 0.96 -8.64 -4.31
CA ASP A 20 1.07 -9.19 -2.96
C ASP A 20 2.37 -9.92 -2.67
N LYS A 21 3.17 -10.24 -3.67
CA LYS A 21 4.36 -11.04 -3.45
C LYS A 21 5.65 -10.31 -3.76
N GLY A 22 6.71 -10.71 -3.07
CA GLY A 22 8.03 -10.25 -3.44
C GLY A 22 8.34 -8.80 -3.12
N TRP A 23 7.88 -8.34 -2.00
CA TRP A 23 8.21 -7.00 -1.53
C TRP A 23 9.48 -7.05 -0.70
N LYS A 24 10.29 -6.00 -0.79
CA LYS A 24 11.39 -5.80 0.15
C LYS A 24 10.95 -4.76 1.15
N THR A 25 11.25 -4.99 2.40
CA THR A 25 10.86 -4.03 3.43
C THR A 25 11.93 -3.94 4.51
N TRP A 26 12.05 -2.76 5.10
CA TRP A 26 12.97 -2.53 6.20
C TRP A 26 12.47 -1.38 7.05
N LEU A 27 12.87 -1.42 8.32
CA LEU A 27 12.55 -0.33 9.23
C LEU A 27 13.62 0.75 9.13
N THR A 28 13.20 1.98 8.99
CA THR A 28 14.13 3.11 9.02
C THR A 28 14.13 3.74 10.39
N GLU A 29 12.99 3.63 11.09
CA GLU A 29 12.84 4.27 12.38
C GLU A 29 11.82 3.49 13.17
N ALA A 30 12.11 3.16 14.40
CA ALA A 30 11.17 2.47 15.28
C ALA A 30 11.46 2.89 16.71
N THR A 31 10.42 3.26 17.43
CA THR A 31 10.56 3.90 18.73
C THR A 31 11.33 3.07 19.72
N HIS A 32 11.04 1.81 19.83
CA HIS A 32 11.66 0.96 20.84
C HIS A 32 12.66 -0.05 20.29
N LEU A 33 12.98 0.05 19.01
CA LEU A 33 13.85 -0.93 18.37
C LEU A 33 15.01 -0.28 17.66
N LYS A 34 15.38 0.91 18.09
CA LYS A 34 16.45 1.64 17.45
C LYS A 34 17.72 0.84 17.43
N GLY A 35 18.32 0.76 16.27
CA GLY A 35 19.62 0.13 16.12
C GLY A 35 19.65 -1.36 16.11
N LEU A 36 18.55 -2.04 16.42
CA LEU A 36 18.55 -3.47 16.44
C LEU A 36 18.32 -4.09 15.07
N PHE A 37 17.23 -3.75 14.45
CA PHE A 37 16.89 -4.34 13.16
C PHE A 37 16.72 -3.30 12.07
N ALA A 38 16.98 -2.07 12.40
CA ALA A 38 16.82 -0.99 11.46
C ALA A 38 17.68 -1.23 10.23
N GLN A 39 17.13 -0.90 9.09
CA GLN A 39 17.85 -0.92 7.81
C GLN A 39 18.17 -2.29 7.25
N LYS A 40 17.81 -3.37 7.94
CA LYS A 40 18.00 -4.69 7.38
C LYS A 40 16.79 -5.04 6.53
N ALA A 41 17.00 -5.13 5.24
CA ALA A 41 15.92 -5.45 4.32
C ALA A 41 15.58 -6.92 4.37
N ILE A 42 14.30 -7.23 4.35
CA ILE A 42 13.82 -8.60 4.26
C ILE A 42 12.81 -8.68 3.13
N GLU A 43 12.62 -9.88 2.62
CA GLU A 43 11.65 -10.10 1.57
C GLU A 43 10.37 -10.64 2.20
N VAL A 44 9.23 -10.07 1.84
CA VAL A 44 7.96 -10.45 2.43
C VAL A 44 6.88 -10.44 1.37
N ASN A 45 5.78 -11.08 1.71
CA ASN A 45 4.55 -10.94 0.94
C ASN A 45 3.59 -10.10 1.77
N ILE A 46 2.71 -9.39 1.14
CA ILE A 46 1.68 -8.66 1.86
C ILE A 46 0.38 -9.45 1.81
N PRO A 47 -0.46 -9.36 2.82
CA PRO A 47 -0.38 -8.44 3.96
C PRO A 47 0.79 -8.74 4.89
N HIS A 48 1.36 -7.70 5.44
CA HIS A 48 2.52 -7.81 6.30
C HIS A 48 2.47 -6.70 7.35
N ASN A 49 3.03 -6.94 8.51
CA ASN A 49 3.21 -5.88 9.47
C ASN A 49 4.46 -6.18 10.32
N TRP A 50 5.06 -5.12 10.80
CA TRP A 50 6.30 -5.23 11.57
C TRP A 50 6.07 -5.57 13.03
N ASP A 51 4.86 -5.35 13.53
CA ASP A 51 4.54 -5.64 14.92
C ASP A 51 4.71 -7.11 15.24
N ASP A 52 4.35 -7.97 14.31
CA ASP A 52 4.37 -9.41 14.56
C ASP A 52 5.77 -9.95 14.79
N TYR A 53 6.78 -9.36 14.18
CA TYR A 53 8.13 -9.90 14.31
C TYR A 53 8.70 -9.76 15.68
N TYR A 54 8.30 -8.75 16.41
CA TYR A 54 8.94 -8.44 17.66
C TYR A 54 8.05 -8.68 18.87
N GLY A 55 6.85 -9.17 18.62
CA GLY A 55 5.90 -9.35 19.72
C GLY A 55 5.56 -8.05 20.42
N TYR A 56 5.68 -6.95 19.70
CA TYR A 56 5.55 -5.63 20.30
C TYR A 56 4.23 -5.46 21.03
N ARG A 57 3.18 -5.96 20.42
CA ARG A 57 1.84 -5.80 21.00
C ARG A 57 1.66 -6.61 22.30
N GLN A 58 2.48 -7.61 22.48
CA GLN A 58 2.42 -8.39 23.70
C GLN A 58 3.24 -7.79 24.81
N LEU A 59 4.32 -7.11 24.45
CA LEU A 59 5.23 -6.56 25.45
C LEU A 59 4.84 -5.17 25.90
N THR A 60 4.19 -4.41 25.04
CA THR A 60 3.75 -3.08 25.36
C THR A 60 2.32 -2.92 24.91
N HIS A 61 1.66 -1.91 25.41
CA HIS A 61 0.32 -1.63 24.92
C HIS A 61 0.43 -0.91 23.58
N GLY A 62 -0.30 -1.40 22.60
CA GLY A 62 -0.41 -0.71 21.33
C GLY A 62 0.48 -1.26 20.26
N ASN A 63 0.75 -0.45 19.28
CA ASN A 63 1.45 -0.84 18.07
C ASN A 63 2.86 -0.28 18.04
N LEU A 64 3.68 -0.88 17.19
CA LEU A 64 5.02 -0.37 16.96
C LEU A 64 4.94 0.96 16.24
N HIS A 65 5.60 1.97 16.80
CA HIS A 65 5.66 3.29 16.18
C HIS A 65 6.97 3.43 15.42
N GLY A 66 6.89 3.95 14.25
CA GLY A 66 8.10 4.13 13.44
C GLY A 66 7.79 4.27 11.98
N THR A 67 8.79 3.97 11.17
CA THR A 67 8.72 4.10 9.72
C THR A 67 9.30 2.87 9.06
N ALA A 68 8.56 2.32 8.12
CA ALA A 68 9.00 1.18 7.33
C ALA A 68 8.91 1.52 5.85
N ILE A 69 9.88 1.06 5.09
CA ILE A 69 9.85 1.20 3.64
C ILE A 69 9.45 -0.13 3.04
N TYR A 70 8.60 -0.09 2.03
CA TYR A 70 8.22 -1.25 1.25
C TYR A 70 8.51 -0.95 -0.21
N GLU A 71 9.18 -1.88 -0.87
CA GLU A 71 9.58 -1.69 -2.26
C GLU A 71 9.17 -2.90 -3.07
N LYS A 72 8.55 -2.67 -4.19
CA LYS A 72 8.12 -3.73 -5.08
C LYS A 72 8.43 -3.36 -6.51
N THR A 73 9.04 -4.31 -7.23
CA THR A 73 9.22 -4.18 -8.66
C THR A 73 8.24 -5.12 -9.35
N PHE A 74 7.53 -4.61 -10.33
CA PHE A 74 6.60 -5.42 -11.09
C PHE A 74 6.69 -5.07 -12.56
N THR A 75 6.30 -6.03 -13.40
CA THR A 75 6.45 -5.88 -14.85
C THR A 75 5.07 -5.84 -15.51
N LEU A 76 4.90 -4.87 -16.40
CA LEU A 76 3.74 -4.80 -17.25
C LEU A 76 4.17 -5.14 -18.66
N ASP A 77 3.53 -6.13 -19.26
CA ASP A 77 3.87 -6.52 -20.61
C ASP A 77 2.84 -5.95 -21.59
N ASP A 78 3.07 -6.22 -22.87
CA ASP A 78 2.22 -5.68 -23.91
C ASP A 78 0.77 -6.05 -23.77
N SER A 79 0.51 -7.26 -23.32
CA SER A 79 -0.88 -7.71 -23.25
C SER A 79 -1.65 -6.95 -22.19
N GLN A 80 -0.96 -6.46 -21.17
CA GLN A 80 -1.62 -5.72 -20.10
C GLN A 80 -1.65 -4.23 -20.38
N PHE A 81 -0.56 -3.71 -20.91
CA PHE A 81 -0.43 -2.28 -21.09
C PHE A 81 -0.93 -1.79 -22.44
N LEU A 82 -0.95 -2.66 -23.39
CA LEU A 82 -1.36 -2.30 -24.74
C LEU A 82 -2.75 -1.72 -24.77
N ILE A 83 -3.58 -2.24 -23.93
CA ILE A 83 -4.94 -1.80 -23.88
C ILE A 83 -5.00 -0.31 -23.61
N SER A 84 -4.15 0.18 -22.76
CA SER A 84 -4.19 1.59 -22.43
C SER A 84 -3.73 2.44 -23.62
N ASN A 85 -2.82 1.92 -24.41
CA ASN A 85 -2.34 2.69 -25.55
C ASN A 85 -3.39 2.84 -26.61
N SER A 86 -4.22 1.85 -26.78
CA SER A 86 -5.22 1.89 -27.81
C SER A 86 -6.55 2.34 -27.30
N SER A 87 -6.69 2.53 -26.01
CA SER A 87 -8.00 2.81 -25.48
C SER A 87 -8.09 4.21 -24.99
N PHE A 88 -8.97 4.91 -25.53
CA PHE A 88 -9.19 6.26 -25.12
C PHE A 88 -9.80 6.25 -23.74
N GLY A 89 -9.22 6.97 -22.84
CA GLY A 89 -9.75 7.09 -21.49
C GLY A 89 -9.45 5.96 -20.56
N LYS A 90 -8.61 5.01 -20.98
CA LYS A 90 -8.24 3.94 -20.05
C LYS A 90 -7.35 4.51 -18.96
N ARG A 91 -7.70 4.21 -17.72
CA ARG A 91 -6.96 4.71 -16.57
C ARG A 91 -6.48 3.56 -15.72
N TYR A 92 -5.40 3.78 -14.98
CA TYR A 92 -4.82 2.80 -14.10
C TYR A 92 -4.79 3.35 -12.68
N PHE A 93 -5.22 2.53 -11.74
CA PHE A 93 -5.30 2.95 -10.34
C PHE A 93 -4.57 1.97 -9.44
N LEU A 94 -3.83 2.51 -8.49
CA LEU A 94 -3.31 1.70 -7.39
C LEU A 94 -4.26 1.85 -6.23
N ARG A 95 -4.67 0.72 -5.66
CA ARG A 95 -5.57 0.71 -4.51
C ARG A 95 -4.86 0.07 -3.33
N PHE A 96 -4.77 0.82 -2.24
CA PHE A 96 -4.21 0.35 -0.97
C PHE A 96 -5.36 0.23 0.02
N GLU A 97 -5.54 -0.94 0.59
CA GLU A 97 -6.69 -1.16 1.46
C GLU A 97 -6.35 -1.04 2.93
N GLY A 98 -5.09 -1.01 3.28
CA GLY A 98 -4.69 -0.78 4.66
C GLY A 98 -3.21 -0.59 4.78
N VAL A 99 -2.83 0.56 5.31
CA VAL A 99 -1.44 0.88 5.62
C VAL A 99 -1.46 1.59 6.96
N GLY A 100 -0.64 1.17 7.85
CA GLY A 100 -0.66 1.77 9.16
C GLY A 100 0.57 2.61 9.41
N THR A 101 0.35 3.93 9.40
CA THR A 101 -0.94 4.65 9.38
C THR A 101 -0.98 5.62 8.22
N TYR A 102 0.14 6.22 7.91
CA TYR A 102 0.29 7.11 6.77
C TYR A 102 1.11 6.42 5.71
N ALA A 103 0.77 6.66 4.47
CA ALA A 103 1.51 6.09 3.35
C ALA A 103 1.99 7.20 2.43
N THR A 104 3.28 7.19 2.12
CA THR A 104 3.84 8.06 1.10
C THR A 104 4.19 7.16 -0.07
N ILE A 105 3.62 7.44 -1.23
CA ILE A 105 3.72 6.54 -2.38
C ILE A 105 4.54 7.19 -3.49
N THR A 106 5.49 6.43 -4.01
CA THR A 106 6.31 6.85 -5.14
C THR A 106 6.29 5.73 -6.17
N LEU A 107 5.99 6.06 -7.41
CA LEU A 107 5.98 5.10 -8.50
C LEU A 107 6.88 5.60 -9.61
N ASN A 108 7.92 4.85 -9.92
CA ASN A 108 8.90 5.21 -10.95
C ASN A 108 9.46 6.62 -10.74
N GLY A 109 9.66 6.97 -9.48
CA GLY A 109 10.22 8.27 -9.15
C GLY A 109 9.22 9.40 -9.02
N LYS A 110 7.97 9.16 -9.37
CA LYS A 110 6.94 10.19 -9.25
C LYS A 110 6.28 10.08 -7.88
N ASP A 111 6.24 11.19 -7.17
CA ASP A 111 5.70 11.23 -5.82
C ASP A 111 4.20 11.49 -5.86
N PHE A 112 3.43 10.63 -5.22
CA PHE A 112 1.98 10.75 -5.14
C PHE A 112 1.54 11.28 -3.78
N GLY A 113 2.48 11.65 -2.94
CA GLY A 113 2.17 12.32 -1.68
C GLY A 113 2.00 11.39 -0.50
N ARG A 114 1.79 12.01 0.66
CA ARG A 114 1.59 11.32 1.91
C ARG A 114 0.11 11.34 2.24
N HIS A 115 -0.46 10.20 2.51
CA HIS A 115 -1.90 10.05 2.72
C HIS A 115 -2.20 9.32 4.01
N PRO A 116 -3.19 9.76 4.77
CA PRO A 116 -3.68 8.97 5.90
C PRO A 116 -4.51 7.82 5.34
N VAL A 117 -4.07 6.62 5.59
CA VAL A 117 -4.76 5.44 5.07
C VAL A 117 -5.42 4.65 6.19
N GLY A 118 -4.63 4.16 7.14
CA GLY A 118 -5.19 3.32 8.18
C GLY A 118 -5.94 2.16 7.57
N ARG A 119 -7.18 2.00 7.96
CA ARG A 119 -8.03 0.93 7.45
C ARG A 119 -8.97 1.38 6.34
N THR A 120 -8.82 2.59 5.86
CA THR A 120 -9.62 3.06 4.74
C THR A 120 -8.87 2.81 3.46
N THR A 121 -9.58 2.78 2.36
CA THR A 121 -8.98 2.51 1.06
C THR A 121 -8.44 3.81 0.45
N LEU A 122 -7.21 3.74 -0.04
CA LEU A 122 -6.62 4.83 -0.81
C LEU A 122 -6.51 4.38 -2.26
N THR A 123 -7.05 5.17 -3.16
CA THR A 123 -6.96 4.88 -4.59
C THR A 123 -6.25 6.04 -5.29
N LEU A 124 -5.20 5.74 -6.03
CA LEU A 124 -4.42 6.74 -6.73
C LEU A 124 -4.44 6.46 -8.23
N ASP A 125 -4.67 7.49 -9.01
CA ASP A 125 -4.57 7.39 -10.46
C ASP A 125 -3.09 7.47 -10.84
N VAL A 126 -2.55 6.37 -11.31
CA VAL A 126 -1.12 6.29 -11.62
C VAL A 126 -0.86 6.15 -13.12
N THR A 127 -1.87 6.44 -13.92
CA THR A 127 -1.78 6.25 -15.36
C THR A 127 -0.51 6.83 -15.96
N ASP A 128 -0.19 8.06 -15.61
CA ASP A 128 0.93 8.75 -16.23
C ASP A 128 2.29 8.32 -15.70
N ALA A 129 2.33 7.56 -14.64
CA ALA A 129 3.59 7.12 -14.06
C ALA A 129 3.97 5.69 -14.44
N LEU A 130 3.04 4.93 -15.00
CA LEU A 130 3.31 3.55 -15.39
C LEU A 130 4.04 3.50 -16.73
N LYS A 131 4.79 2.43 -16.92
CA LYS A 131 5.47 2.21 -18.18
C LYS A 131 5.48 0.73 -18.52
N LEU A 132 5.72 0.43 -19.80
CA LEU A 132 5.92 -0.96 -20.19
C LEU A 132 7.22 -1.45 -19.59
N GLY A 133 7.24 -2.70 -19.25
CA GLY A 133 8.39 -3.30 -18.64
C GLY A 133 8.37 -3.13 -17.15
N GLU A 134 9.52 -2.86 -16.58
CA GLU A 134 9.68 -2.83 -15.15
C GLU A 134 9.23 -1.53 -14.52
N ASN A 135 8.43 -1.65 -13.47
CA ASN A 135 7.96 -0.52 -12.68
C ASN A 135 8.39 -0.71 -11.24
N LYS A 136 8.75 0.37 -10.58
CA LYS A 136 9.18 0.32 -9.18
C LYS A 136 8.26 1.15 -8.31
N LEU A 137 7.65 0.48 -7.34
CA LEU A 137 6.74 1.09 -6.40
C LEU A 137 7.38 1.13 -5.03
N VAL A 138 7.39 2.29 -4.41
CA VAL A 138 7.93 2.45 -3.06
C VAL A 138 6.84 3.03 -2.18
N VAL A 139 6.62 2.40 -1.05
CA VAL A 139 5.64 2.86 -0.07
C VAL A 139 6.36 3.08 1.24
N LYS A 140 6.28 4.30 1.76
CA LYS A 140 6.80 4.61 3.07
C LYS A 140 5.64 4.59 4.04
N ALA A 141 5.63 3.62 4.94
CA ALA A 141 4.57 3.46 5.92
C ALA A 141 5.03 4.06 7.24
N GLU A 142 4.24 4.96 7.78
CA GLU A 142 4.57 5.64 9.03
C GLU A 142 3.48 5.43 10.06
N HIS A 143 3.88 5.08 11.27
CA HIS A 143 2.96 4.94 12.38
C HIS A 143 3.47 5.81 13.53
N PRO A 144 3.10 7.09 13.54
CA PRO A 144 3.58 8.01 14.57
C PRO A 144 2.90 7.72 15.91
N GLU A 145 3.48 8.25 16.98
CA GLU A 145 2.93 8.02 18.32
C GLU A 145 1.58 8.71 18.49
N MET A 146 1.40 9.84 17.86
CA MET A 146 0.14 10.56 17.92
C MET A 146 -0.44 10.64 16.54
N ILE A 147 -1.70 10.26 16.41
CA ILE A 147 -2.39 10.24 15.14
C ILE A 147 -3.58 11.17 15.25
N ALA A 148 -3.54 12.28 14.54
CA ALA A 148 -4.58 13.29 14.63
C ALA A 148 -5.39 13.45 13.35
N ASP A 149 -4.84 12.99 12.24
CA ASP A 149 -5.44 13.27 10.94
C ASP A 149 -6.44 12.23 10.48
N MET A 150 -6.59 11.16 11.21
CA MET A 150 -7.49 10.09 10.80
C MET A 150 -8.91 10.38 11.24
N PRO A 151 -9.88 10.16 10.38
CA PRO A 151 -11.25 10.52 10.71
C PRO A 151 -11.82 9.78 11.93
N TRP A 152 -11.27 8.62 12.25
CA TRP A 152 -11.80 7.83 13.35
C TRP A 152 -11.03 8.03 14.64
N VAL A 153 -10.06 8.92 14.67
CA VAL A 153 -9.23 9.15 15.85
C VAL A 153 -9.53 10.54 16.38
N CYS A 154 -9.73 10.65 17.69
CA CYS A 154 -9.92 11.95 18.28
C CYS A 154 -8.61 12.73 18.19
N GLY A 155 -8.72 14.04 18.01
CA GLY A 155 -7.53 14.86 17.82
C GLY A 155 -6.60 14.75 19.01
N GLY A 156 -5.38 14.34 18.76
CA GLY A 156 -4.38 14.23 19.80
C GLY A 156 -4.42 12.99 20.63
N CYS A 157 -5.34 12.08 20.36
CA CYS A 157 -5.39 10.85 21.12
C CYS A 157 -4.49 9.79 20.49
N SER A 158 -3.97 8.93 21.33
CA SER A 158 -3.19 7.82 20.84
C SER A 158 -4.12 6.76 20.28
N SER A 159 -3.81 6.25 19.11
CA SER A 159 -4.61 5.20 18.51
C SER A 159 -4.37 3.85 19.17
N GLU A 160 -3.40 3.75 20.05
CA GLU A 160 -3.05 2.47 20.63
C GLU A 160 -3.98 2.00 21.71
N TRP A 161 -4.74 2.88 22.28
CA TRP A 161 -5.53 2.52 23.44
C TRP A 161 -6.94 2.14 23.09
N GLY A 162 -7.11 0.94 22.77
CA GLY A 162 -8.40 0.40 22.94
C GLY A 162 -9.41 0.46 21.85
N PHE A 163 -9.22 1.22 20.87
CA PHE A 163 -10.24 1.24 19.83
C PHE A 163 -9.70 0.53 18.63
N SER A 164 -10.33 -0.53 18.24
CA SER A 164 -9.86 -1.32 17.13
C SER A 164 -9.74 -0.50 15.87
N GLU A 165 -10.59 0.48 15.70
CA GLU A 165 -10.53 1.29 14.51
C GLU A 165 -9.29 2.15 14.45
N GLY A 166 -8.78 2.55 15.60
CA GLY A 166 -7.61 3.39 15.60
C GLY A 166 -6.31 2.63 15.77
N SER A 167 -6.40 1.34 16.01
CA SER A 167 -5.22 0.53 16.28
C SER A 167 -4.80 -0.19 15.01
N GLN A 168 -3.75 0.29 14.37
CA GLN A 168 -3.25 -0.33 13.15
C GLN A 168 -1.81 -0.72 13.31
N PRO A 169 -1.41 -1.87 12.78
CA PRO A 169 -0.01 -2.26 12.81
C PRO A 169 0.81 -1.45 11.82
N LEU A 170 2.10 -1.33 12.09
CA LEU A 170 3.01 -0.66 11.17
C LEU A 170 3.26 -1.55 9.97
N GLY A 171 2.85 -1.09 8.81
CA GLY A 171 3.10 -1.82 7.57
C GLY A 171 1.94 -1.77 6.61
N ILE A 172 2.08 -2.51 5.52
CA ILE A 172 1.01 -2.69 4.55
C ILE A 172 0.27 -3.96 4.97
N PHE A 173 -0.79 -3.78 5.74
CA PHE A 173 -1.44 -4.93 6.36
C PHE A 173 -2.68 -5.41 5.62
N ARG A 174 -2.94 -4.89 4.44
CA ARG A 174 -4.00 -5.35 3.55
C ARG A 174 -3.51 -5.29 2.11
N PRO A 175 -4.20 -5.94 1.20
CA PRO A 175 -3.71 -6.07 -0.18
C PRO A 175 -3.51 -4.75 -0.92
N VAL A 176 -2.62 -4.80 -1.89
CA VAL A 176 -2.40 -3.70 -2.84
C VAL A 176 -2.70 -4.24 -4.23
N VAL A 177 -3.47 -3.48 -4.99
CA VAL A 177 -3.95 -3.92 -6.28
C VAL A 177 -3.75 -2.82 -7.31
N LEU A 178 -3.33 -3.21 -8.51
CA LEU A 178 -3.30 -2.32 -9.66
C LEU A 178 -4.49 -2.69 -10.54
N GLU A 179 -5.32 -1.73 -10.84
CA GLU A 179 -6.52 -1.95 -11.67
C GLU A 179 -6.52 -1.04 -12.86
N ALA A 180 -7.04 -1.52 -13.97
CA ALA A 180 -7.27 -0.71 -15.15
C ALA A 180 -8.75 -0.70 -15.48
N THR A 181 -9.26 0.46 -15.83
CA THR A 181 -10.66 0.59 -16.22
C THR A 181 -10.79 1.25 -17.57
#